data_bd2d6e59eac404ee07122d278ad557b6
#
_entry.id   bd2d6e59eac404ee07122d278ad557b6
#
_cell.length_a   1.000
_cell.length_b   1.000
_cell.length_c   1.000
_cell.angle_alpha   90.00
_cell.angle_beta   90.00
_cell.angle_gamma   90.00
#
_symmetry.space_group_name_H-M   'P 1'
#
loop_
_entity.id
_entity.type
_entity.pdbx_description
1 polymer ?
#
loop_
_entity_poly.entity_id
_entity_poly.type
_entity_poly.pdbx_seq_one_letter_code
_entity_poly.pdbx_strand_id
1 'polypeptide(L)'
;YPGVKINSAGFEFSPASASLAGADIKIGERSDFKINGKLENYIPYLFKDETVKGNLELRSEMVDAGEILSRIAADTTAVEDTTALALVKIPANIDFDFNALINDFRYGKIKAKNVKGHILVKDGVLSLRETGMNILGGIVALNADYDTRDTLKPLMKADFSIQSIGVKDGFETFNTIQKLTPAAKGVDGKVNIKMSYQSLLGSNMMPVISTITGGGKLQSDEITLLESAAYDKMKELLKLGENYTNTFKDLNLSFNIKTGRIYVSPFNVNVGNIKMNIGGDQGIDQTMNYLIKTEIPRSELGSSVNSFIDGLSAQASALGFSVKMPSDVMKVNVKLTGVFGKPVVTPVFGTGSDSTGGIKASAAQTVRETATKTVEDGKEKMRKEAEAQGDKLISEAEARAKKLREDAAKSAEKIRKEADLQAQKLIDEASSKGSVAKLAAQKAAETLRREADKKATQLVQEADKRATQIVEEAKAKRDELINKIQ
;
A
#
# COMPACT_ATOMS: atom_id res chain seq x y z
N TYR A 1 10.99 -24.91 31.61
CA TYR A 1 10.02 -23.90 31.18
C TYR A 1 8.62 -24.35 31.61
N PRO A 2 7.86 -23.52 32.34
CA PRO A 2 6.53 -23.88 32.77
C PRO A 2 5.61 -24.14 31.54
N GLY A 3 4.96 -25.30 31.54
CA GLY A 3 4.05 -25.71 30.47
C GLY A 3 4.67 -26.46 29.29
N VAL A 4 5.93 -26.82 29.32
CA VAL A 4 6.55 -27.72 28.36
C VAL A 4 6.56 -29.14 28.93
N LYS A 5 5.97 -30.09 28.22
CA LYS A 5 5.98 -31.53 28.55
C LYS A 5 6.62 -32.31 27.42
N ILE A 6 7.69 -33.02 27.71
CA ILE A 6 8.35 -33.92 26.78
C ILE A 6 7.83 -35.32 27.10
N ASN A 7 7.10 -35.94 26.17
CA ASN A 7 6.57 -37.28 26.32
C ASN A 7 7.63 -38.34 25.95
N SER A 8 8.40 -38.06 24.90
CA SER A 8 9.54 -38.89 24.47
C SER A 8 10.54 -38.03 23.71
N ALA A 9 11.82 -38.38 23.77
CA ALA A 9 12.85 -37.83 22.91
C ALA A 9 14.07 -38.78 22.91
N GLY A 10 14.57 -39.13 21.77
CA GLY A 10 15.83 -39.83 21.57
C GLY A 10 16.92 -38.84 21.18
N PHE A 11 18.04 -38.86 21.92
CA PHE A 11 19.20 -38.02 21.60
C PHE A 11 20.42 -38.91 21.33
N GLU A 12 21.08 -38.67 20.21
CA GLU A 12 22.37 -39.27 19.90
C GLU A 12 23.40 -38.15 19.70
N PHE A 13 24.53 -38.27 20.39
CA PHE A 13 25.62 -37.30 20.32
C PHE A 13 26.90 -37.93 19.88
N SER A 14 27.61 -37.31 18.96
CA SER A 14 28.97 -37.61 18.56
C SER A 14 29.75 -36.31 18.40
N PRO A 15 31.07 -36.30 18.33
CA PRO A 15 31.82 -35.08 18.02
C PRO A 15 31.49 -34.44 16.69
N ALA A 16 30.92 -35.18 15.75
CA ALA A 16 30.55 -34.72 14.41
C ALA A 16 29.09 -34.27 14.30
N SER A 17 28.18 -34.86 15.09
CA SER A 17 26.73 -34.57 14.96
C SER A 17 25.97 -34.81 16.26
N ALA A 18 24.85 -34.09 16.37
CA ALA A 18 23.82 -34.33 17.37
C ALA A 18 22.50 -34.61 16.65
N SER A 19 21.81 -35.69 17.00
CA SER A 19 20.55 -36.09 16.40
C SER A 19 19.43 -36.10 17.43
N LEU A 20 18.25 -35.67 17.02
CA LEU A 20 17.01 -35.72 17.77
C LEU A 20 16.04 -36.63 17.03
N ALA A 21 15.63 -37.72 17.65
CA ALA A 21 14.74 -38.70 17.05
C ALA A 21 13.46 -38.88 17.87
N GLY A 22 12.32 -38.79 17.20
CA GLY A 22 11.01 -39.05 17.80
C GLY A 22 10.66 -38.17 19.00
N ALA A 23 11.12 -36.92 19.03
CA ALA A 23 10.74 -36.03 20.10
C ALA A 23 9.23 -35.71 20.01
N ASP A 24 8.49 -36.07 21.05
CA ASP A 24 7.08 -35.75 21.22
C ASP A 24 6.95 -34.74 22.36
N ILE A 25 6.62 -33.51 22.00
CA ILE A 25 6.63 -32.36 22.92
C ILE A 25 5.25 -31.73 22.92
N LYS A 26 4.73 -31.40 24.08
CA LYS A 26 3.57 -30.54 24.26
C LYS A 26 3.97 -29.21 24.89
N ILE A 27 3.44 -28.12 24.34
CA ILE A 27 3.62 -26.76 24.87
C ILE A 27 2.25 -26.19 25.19
N GLY A 28 2.03 -25.89 26.46
CA GLY A 28 0.73 -25.49 26.92
C GLY A 28 -0.27 -26.63 26.91
N GLU A 29 -1.54 -26.28 26.70
CA GLU A 29 -2.64 -27.25 26.70
C GLU A 29 -2.99 -27.74 25.29
N ARG A 30 -2.69 -26.92 24.26
CA ARG A 30 -3.18 -27.10 22.90
C ARG A 30 -2.13 -27.50 21.88
N SER A 31 -0.89 -27.10 22.08
CA SER A 31 0.15 -27.27 21.04
C SER A 31 0.93 -28.58 21.25
N ASP A 32 1.04 -29.35 20.19
CA ASP A 32 1.82 -30.57 20.12
C ASP A 32 2.88 -30.50 19.02
N PHE A 33 4.03 -31.13 19.24
CA PHE A 33 5.13 -31.13 18.27
C PHE A 33 5.78 -32.50 18.22
N LYS A 34 5.85 -33.08 17.03
CA LYS A 34 6.68 -34.24 16.72
C LYS A 34 7.86 -33.75 15.90
N ILE A 35 9.06 -33.93 16.46
CA ILE A 35 10.26 -33.33 15.89
C ILE A 35 11.32 -34.40 15.67
N ASN A 36 11.87 -34.38 14.48
CA ASN A 36 13.12 -35.12 14.13
C ASN A 36 14.11 -34.11 13.57
N GLY A 37 15.39 -34.32 13.83
CA GLY A 37 16.40 -33.43 13.29
C GLY A 37 17.81 -33.90 13.56
N LYS A 38 18.73 -33.31 12.82
CA LYS A 38 20.15 -33.54 12.95
C LYS A 38 20.91 -32.22 12.85
N LEU A 39 21.90 -32.07 13.69
CA LEU A 39 22.83 -30.95 13.68
C LEU A 39 24.23 -31.52 13.40
N GLU A 40 24.93 -30.97 12.42
CA GLU A 40 26.28 -31.35 12.04
C GLU A 40 27.22 -30.16 12.17
N ASN A 41 28.52 -30.47 12.39
CA ASN A 41 29.57 -29.46 12.50
C ASN A 41 29.38 -28.46 13.65
N TYR A 42 28.64 -28.83 14.72
CA TYR A 42 28.31 -27.95 15.83
C TYR A 42 29.52 -27.59 16.70
N ILE A 43 30.48 -28.49 16.87
CA ILE A 43 31.71 -28.23 17.65
C ILE A 43 32.61 -27.22 16.92
N PRO A 44 32.95 -27.39 15.63
CA PRO A 44 33.66 -26.34 14.86
C PRO A 44 32.91 -25.00 14.80
N TYR A 45 31.59 -25.00 14.75
CA TYR A 45 30.81 -23.80 14.82
C TYR A 45 31.03 -23.04 16.13
N LEU A 46 31.01 -23.75 17.28
CA LEU A 46 31.18 -23.13 18.60
C LEU A 46 32.59 -22.61 18.87
N PHE A 47 33.61 -23.29 18.33
CA PHE A 47 35.02 -23.01 18.68
C PHE A 47 35.85 -22.39 17.58
N LYS A 48 35.38 -22.44 16.30
CA LYS A 48 36.15 -21.98 15.15
C LYS A 48 35.35 -21.08 14.19
N ASP A 49 34.13 -20.72 14.56
CA ASP A 49 33.22 -19.92 13.75
C ASP A 49 32.93 -20.54 12.35
N GLU A 50 32.99 -21.87 12.25
CA GLU A 50 32.63 -22.57 11.02
C GLU A 50 31.12 -22.68 10.86
N THR A 51 30.66 -23.08 9.66
CA THR A 51 29.23 -23.21 9.38
C THR A 51 28.63 -24.44 10.08
N VAL A 52 27.62 -24.26 10.90
CA VAL A 52 26.78 -25.33 11.42
C VAL A 52 25.73 -25.69 10.39
N LYS A 53 25.53 -27.02 10.19
CA LYS A 53 24.51 -27.55 9.30
C LYS A 53 23.44 -28.26 10.10
N GLY A 54 22.20 -28.17 9.66
CA GLY A 54 21.11 -28.85 10.33
C GLY A 54 19.91 -29.08 9.43
N ASN A 55 19.22 -30.17 9.74
CA ASN A 55 17.88 -30.40 9.21
C ASN A 55 16.90 -30.61 10.36
N LEU A 56 15.66 -30.16 10.16
CA LEU A 56 14.60 -30.35 11.13
C LEU A 56 13.29 -30.65 10.41
N GLU A 57 12.60 -31.70 10.85
CA GLU A 57 11.25 -32.04 10.43
C GLU A 57 10.31 -31.83 11.62
N LEU A 58 9.29 -31.02 11.44
CA LEU A 58 8.24 -30.75 12.43
C LEU A 58 6.89 -31.20 11.89
N ARG A 59 6.18 -31.97 12.69
CA ARG A 59 4.78 -32.32 12.47
C ARG A 59 3.98 -31.98 13.70
N SER A 60 2.80 -31.39 13.51
CA SER A 60 1.90 -31.01 14.58
C SER A 60 0.45 -31.15 14.16
N GLU A 61 -0.38 -31.64 15.05
CA GLU A 61 -1.83 -31.64 14.86
C GLU A 61 -2.39 -30.25 15.15
N MET A 62 -1.84 -29.57 16.18
CA MET A 62 -2.27 -28.21 16.53
C MET A 62 -1.13 -27.36 17.05
N VAL A 63 -1.05 -26.12 16.56
CA VAL A 63 -0.19 -25.07 17.09
C VAL A 63 -1.04 -23.85 17.43
N ASP A 64 -1.14 -23.50 18.72
CA ASP A 64 -1.68 -22.23 19.19
C ASP A 64 -0.52 -21.28 19.50
N ALA A 65 -0.12 -20.49 18.47
CA ALA A 65 1.00 -19.56 18.60
C ALA A 65 0.73 -18.46 19.65
N GLY A 66 -0.53 -18.07 19.83
CA GLY A 66 -0.92 -17.11 20.86
C GLY A 66 -0.66 -17.66 22.28
N GLU A 67 -1.01 -18.94 22.52
CA GLU A 67 -0.70 -19.60 23.80
C GLU A 67 0.80 -19.71 24.03
N ILE A 68 1.57 -20.09 23.02
CA ILE A 68 3.04 -20.21 23.14
C ILE A 68 3.69 -18.87 23.45
N LEU A 69 3.34 -17.82 22.70
CA LEU A 69 3.91 -16.49 22.88
C LEU A 69 3.53 -15.88 24.23
N SER A 70 2.30 -16.08 24.70
CA SER A 70 1.89 -15.59 26.03
C SER A 70 2.67 -16.22 27.17
N ARG A 71 3.10 -17.49 27.04
CA ARG A 71 3.95 -18.18 28.03
C ARG A 71 5.38 -17.68 28.01
N ILE A 72 5.93 -17.37 26.83
CA ILE A 72 7.28 -16.79 26.68
C ILE A 72 7.28 -15.35 27.25
N ALA A 73 6.24 -14.57 27.00
CA ALA A 73 6.13 -13.19 27.49
C ALA A 73 5.92 -13.11 29.02
N ALA A 74 5.32 -14.12 29.65
CA ALA A 74 5.14 -14.17 31.12
C ALA A 74 6.46 -14.30 31.89
N ASP A 75 7.52 -14.78 31.24
CA ASP A 75 8.88 -14.90 31.80
C ASP A 75 9.73 -13.61 31.59
N THR A 76 9.30 -12.72 30.71
CA THR A 76 9.94 -11.42 30.47
C THR A 76 8.98 -10.32 30.91
N THR A 77 9.35 -9.54 31.94
CA THR A 77 8.56 -8.41 32.43
C THR A 77 8.00 -7.58 31.30
N ALA A 78 6.68 -7.58 31.22
CA ALA A 78 5.77 -6.74 30.43
C ALA A 78 6.41 -6.02 29.22
N VAL A 79 6.27 -6.60 28.05
CA VAL A 79 6.38 -5.86 26.80
C VAL A 79 4.95 -5.63 26.32
N GLU A 80 4.51 -4.38 26.42
CA GLU A 80 3.28 -3.92 25.77
C GLU A 80 3.28 -4.31 24.28
N ASP A 81 2.11 -4.58 23.74
CA ASP A 81 1.81 -5.05 22.36
C ASP A 81 2.27 -4.08 21.23
N THR A 82 3.26 -3.22 21.51
CA THR A 82 3.80 -2.17 20.65
C THR A 82 5.29 -2.32 20.37
N THR A 83 5.92 -3.44 20.66
CA THR A 83 7.32 -3.63 20.25
C THR A 83 7.39 -3.70 18.72
N ALA A 84 7.81 -2.59 18.13
CA ALA A 84 8.26 -2.59 16.73
C ALA A 84 9.24 -3.75 16.57
N LEU A 85 8.96 -4.65 15.63
CA LEU A 85 9.85 -5.76 15.30
C LEU A 85 11.23 -5.17 15.01
N ALA A 86 12.24 -5.58 15.77
CA ALA A 86 13.61 -5.19 15.47
C ALA A 86 14.13 -6.02 14.28
N LEU A 87 15.01 -5.42 13.50
CA LEU A 87 15.65 -6.13 12.39
C LEU A 87 16.39 -7.37 12.89
N VAL A 88 15.99 -8.54 12.44
CA VAL A 88 16.65 -9.82 12.77
C VAL A 88 17.71 -10.10 11.73
N LYS A 89 18.99 -10.05 12.12
CA LYS A 89 20.10 -10.46 11.25
C LYS A 89 20.13 -11.99 11.16
N ILE A 90 20.11 -12.52 9.95
CA ILE A 90 20.31 -13.94 9.69
C ILE A 90 21.81 -14.24 9.70
N PRO A 91 22.30 -15.17 10.54
CA PRO A 91 23.71 -15.53 10.57
C PRO A 91 24.18 -16.13 9.24
N ALA A 92 25.40 -15.78 8.83
CA ALA A 92 25.96 -16.30 7.58
C ALA A 92 26.54 -17.72 7.73
N ASN A 93 26.89 -18.11 8.96
CA ASN A 93 27.52 -19.40 9.29
C ASN A 93 26.49 -20.45 9.77
N ILE A 94 25.27 -20.39 9.24
CA ILE A 94 24.19 -21.37 9.43
C ILE A 94 23.74 -21.88 8.07
N ASP A 95 23.59 -23.21 7.94
CA ASP A 95 23.02 -23.89 6.78
C ASP A 95 21.95 -24.87 7.27
N PHE A 96 20.71 -24.37 7.38
CA PHE A 96 19.58 -25.11 7.98
C PHE A 96 18.48 -25.34 6.96
N ASP A 97 17.95 -26.57 6.98
CA ASP A 97 16.80 -27.05 6.24
C ASP A 97 15.69 -27.44 7.23
N PHE A 98 14.59 -26.72 7.24
CA PHE A 98 13.48 -26.93 8.17
C PHE A 98 12.19 -27.18 7.42
N ASN A 99 11.59 -28.35 7.60
CA ASN A 99 10.32 -28.76 7.03
C ASN A 99 9.24 -28.82 8.11
N ALA A 100 8.12 -28.13 7.90
CA ALA A 100 7.00 -28.09 8.83
C ALA A 100 5.70 -28.54 8.16
N LEU A 101 4.92 -29.36 8.90
CA LEU A 101 3.55 -29.74 8.58
C LEU A 101 2.69 -29.55 9.83
N ILE A 102 1.72 -28.65 9.76
CA ILE A 102 0.84 -28.34 10.89
C ILE A 102 -0.60 -28.44 10.40
N ASN A 103 -1.43 -29.27 11.03
CA ASN A 103 -2.79 -29.51 10.61
C ASN A 103 -3.74 -28.35 10.98
N ASP A 104 -3.61 -27.79 12.19
CA ASP A 104 -4.40 -26.62 12.66
C ASP A 104 -3.42 -25.60 13.30
N PHE A 105 -3.40 -24.39 12.77
CA PHE A 105 -2.58 -23.29 13.26
C PHE A 105 -3.46 -22.13 13.69
N ARG A 106 -3.22 -21.58 14.88
CA ARG A 106 -3.97 -20.45 15.43
C ARG A 106 -3.04 -19.35 15.95
N TYR A 107 -3.37 -18.12 15.60
CA TYR A 107 -2.74 -16.92 16.14
C TYR A 107 -3.72 -15.73 16.11
N GLY A 108 -4.22 -15.33 17.27
CA GLY A 108 -5.24 -14.29 17.36
C GLY A 108 -6.49 -14.65 16.54
N LYS A 109 -6.82 -13.83 15.56
CA LYS A 109 -7.94 -14.07 14.62
C LYS A 109 -7.57 -15.04 13.49
N ILE A 110 -6.29 -15.29 13.27
CA ILE A 110 -5.80 -16.16 12.20
C ILE A 110 -6.05 -17.61 12.58
N LYS A 111 -6.77 -18.34 11.73
CA LYS A 111 -6.98 -19.78 11.81
C LYS A 111 -6.64 -20.36 10.46
N ALA A 112 -5.56 -21.12 10.39
CA ALA A 112 -5.09 -21.77 9.18
C ALA A 112 -5.04 -23.29 9.35
N LYS A 113 -5.33 -24.02 8.28
CA LYS A 113 -5.26 -25.49 8.24
C LYS A 113 -4.27 -25.94 7.19
N ASN A 114 -3.75 -27.16 7.37
CA ASN A 114 -2.83 -27.79 6.43
C ASN A 114 -1.65 -26.88 6.09
N VAL A 115 -1.08 -26.25 7.13
CA VAL A 115 0.07 -25.37 6.98
C VAL A 115 1.29 -26.23 6.68
N LYS A 116 1.89 -26.00 5.55
CA LYS A 116 3.17 -26.60 5.16
C LYS A 116 4.18 -25.51 4.84
N GLY A 117 5.43 -25.74 5.13
CA GLY A 117 6.50 -24.80 4.80
C GLY A 117 7.85 -25.47 4.81
N HIS A 118 8.67 -25.09 3.87
CA HIS A 118 10.09 -25.46 3.78
C HIS A 118 10.89 -24.18 3.97
N ILE A 119 11.62 -24.12 5.08
CA ILE A 119 12.42 -22.95 5.47
C ILE A 119 13.89 -23.30 5.32
N LEU A 120 14.61 -22.53 4.50
CA LEU A 120 16.05 -22.64 4.33
C LEU A 120 16.71 -21.41 4.95
N VAL A 121 17.71 -21.62 5.78
CA VAL A 121 18.56 -20.55 6.32
C VAL A 121 19.98 -20.82 5.88
N LYS A 122 20.53 -19.95 5.03
CA LYS A 122 21.85 -20.11 4.49
C LYS A 122 22.47 -18.78 4.09
N ASP A 123 23.76 -18.60 4.37
CA ASP A 123 24.56 -17.46 3.91
C ASP A 123 23.90 -16.09 4.17
N GLY A 124 23.29 -15.89 5.35
CA GLY A 124 22.63 -14.63 5.73
C GLY A 124 21.26 -14.42 5.09
N VAL A 125 20.68 -15.45 4.46
CA VAL A 125 19.36 -15.42 3.84
C VAL A 125 18.44 -16.45 4.49
N LEU A 126 17.20 -16.04 4.81
CA LEU A 126 16.11 -16.93 5.16
C LEU A 126 15.17 -17.05 3.96
N SER A 127 14.95 -18.27 3.49
CA SER A 127 14.08 -18.56 2.36
C SER A 127 12.90 -19.41 2.78
N LEU A 128 11.70 -19.00 2.40
CA LEU A 128 10.48 -19.80 2.46
C LEU A 128 10.21 -20.39 1.09
N ARG A 129 10.02 -21.70 1.02
CA ARG A 129 9.72 -22.41 -0.22
C ARG A 129 8.50 -23.30 -0.02
N GLU A 130 7.70 -23.44 -1.07
CA GLU A 130 6.52 -24.31 -1.07
C GLU A 130 5.59 -24.10 0.14
N THR A 131 5.63 -22.91 0.74
CA THR A 131 4.79 -22.59 1.88
C THR A 131 3.35 -22.44 1.43
N GLY A 132 2.47 -23.15 2.08
CA GLY A 132 1.04 -23.13 1.74
C GLY A 132 0.16 -23.40 2.94
N MET A 133 -1.07 -22.87 2.88
CA MET A 133 -2.07 -23.06 3.92
C MET A 133 -3.48 -22.83 3.40
N ASN A 134 -4.45 -23.43 4.08
CA ASN A 134 -5.87 -23.14 3.90
C ASN A 134 -6.29 -22.12 4.97
N ILE A 135 -6.78 -20.98 4.54
CA ILE A 135 -7.16 -19.87 5.43
C ILE A 135 -8.36 -19.10 4.85
N LEU A 136 -9.29 -18.65 5.69
CA LEU A 136 -10.46 -17.85 5.30
C LEU A 136 -11.27 -18.50 4.15
N GLY A 137 -11.37 -19.82 4.16
CA GLY A 137 -12.08 -20.58 3.13
C GLY A 137 -11.38 -20.69 1.77
N GLY A 138 -10.17 -20.17 1.65
CA GLY A 138 -9.35 -20.23 0.44
C GLY A 138 -7.98 -20.86 0.69
N ILE A 139 -7.08 -20.70 -0.29
CA ILE A 139 -5.72 -21.23 -0.27
C ILE A 139 -4.74 -20.10 -0.45
N VAL A 140 -3.70 -20.08 0.37
CA VAL A 140 -2.55 -19.19 0.23
C VAL A 140 -1.30 -20.02 0.00
N ALA A 141 -0.52 -19.66 -1.01
CA ALA A 141 0.83 -20.17 -1.22
C ALA A 141 1.81 -18.99 -1.29
N LEU A 142 3.00 -19.21 -0.73
CA LEU A 142 4.02 -18.17 -0.58
C LEU A 142 5.41 -18.78 -0.80
N ASN A 143 6.22 -18.10 -1.62
CA ASN A 143 7.68 -18.24 -1.60
C ASN A 143 8.24 -16.86 -1.23
N ALA A 144 9.26 -16.83 -0.36
CA ALA A 144 9.85 -15.58 0.06
C ALA A 144 11.35 -15.72 0.37
N ASP A 145 12.10 -14.64 0.20
CA ASP A 145 13.48 -14.50 0.62
C ASP A 145 13.63 -13.26 1.49
N TYR A 146 14.19 -13.43 2.67
CA TYR A 146 14.63 -12.37 3.54
C TYR A 146 16.16 -12.37 3.58
N ASP A 147 16.77 -11.40 2.90
CA ASP A 147 18.20 -11.28 2.72
C ASP A 147 18.77 -10.18 3.62
N THR A 148 19.61 -10.57 4.57
CA THR A 148 20.25 -9.68 5.53
C THR A 148 21.76 -9.57 5.37
N ARG A 149 22.32 -10.00 4.24
CA ARG A 149 23.75 -9.88 3.95
C ARG A 149 24.23 -8.44 4.01
N ASP A 150 23.41 -7.52 3.55
CA ASP A 150 23.55 -6.10 3.85
C ASP A 150 22.54 -5.70 4.93
N THR A 151 22.98 -5.62 6.17
CA THR A 151 22.13 -5.27 7.32
C THR A 151 21.61 -3.82 7.30
N LEU A 152 22.21 -2.95 6.50
CA LEU A 152 21.74 -1.57 6.30
C LEU A 152 20.65 -1.49 5.25
N LYS A 153 20.54 -2.50 4.38
CA LYS A 153 19.58 -2.58 3.29
C LYS A 153 18.99 -3.99 3.17
N PRO A 154 18.37 -4.52 4.24
CA PRO A 154 17.79 -5.85 4.18
C PRO A 154 16.69 -5.89 3.12
N LEU A 155 16.72 -6.94 2.30
CA LEU A 155 15.84 -7.09 1.15
C LEU A 155 14.83 -8.21 1.42
N MET A 156 13.55 -7.90 1.21
CA MET A 156 12.46 -8.89 1.17
C MET A 156 12.01 -9.08 -0.27
N LYS A 157 11.92 -10.33 -0.71
CA LYS A 157 11.24 -10.73 -1.96
C LYS A 157 10.17 -11.74 -1.61
N ALA A 158 9.02 -11.67 -2.26
CA ALA A 158 7.94 -12.62 -2.04
C ALA A 158 7.08 -12.82 -3.29
N ASP A 159 6.70 -14.07 -3.54
CA ASP A 159 5.73 -14.47 -4.55
C ASP A 159 4.51 -15.04 -3.84
N PHE A 160 3.36 -14.41 -4.04
CA PHE A 160 2.09 -14.82 -3.44
C PHE A 160 1.16 -15.42 -4.47
N SER A 161 0.50 -16.50 -4.09
CA SER A 161 -0.66 -17.04 -4.80
C SER A 161 -1.79 -17.20 -3.80
N ILE A 162 -2.85 -16.44 -3.98
CA ILE A 162 -4.05 -16.43 -3.15
C ILE A 162 -5.20 -16.92 -4.02
N GLN A 163 -5.97 -17.89 -3.54
CA GLN A 163 -7.09 -18.47 -4.25
C GLN A 163 -8.35 -18.43 -3.38
N SER A 164 -9.42 -17.87 -3.91
CA SER A 164 -10.78 -17.89 -3.34
C SER A 164 -10.90 -17.28 -1.94
N ILE A 165 -10.12 -16.24 -1.63
CA ILE A 165 -10.21 -15.53 -0.35
C ILE A 165 -11.29 -14.45 -0.42
N GLY A 166 -12.18 -14.41 0.60
CA GLY A 166 -13.12 -13.32 0.79
C GLY A 166 -12.41 -12.00 1.09
N VAL A 167 -12.72 -10.94 0.34
CA VAL A 167 -12.11 -9.61 0.55
C VAL A 167 -12.42 -9.08 1.94
N LYS A 168 -13.69 -9.19 2.36
CA LYS A 168 -14.14 -8.78 3.68
C LYS A 168 -13.43 -9.56 4.79
N ASP A 169 -13.36 -10.88 4.68
CA ASP A 169 -12.68 -11.74 5.67
C ASP A 169 -11.19 -11.40 5.78
N GLY A 170 -10.54 -11.17 4.65
CA GLY A 170 -9.16 -10.73 4.59
C GLY A 170 -8.95 -9.38 5.27
N PHE A 171 -9.82 -8.42 5.02
CA PHE A 171 -9.78 -7.10 5.64
C PHE A 171 -9.97 -7.17 7.16
N GLU A 172 -10.94 -7.94 7.65
CA GLU A 172 -11.24 -8.08 9.08
C GLU A 172 -10.15 -8.85 9.86
N THR A 173 -9.43 -9.73 9.17
CA THR A 173 -8.41 -10.59 9.79
C THR A 173 -7.02 -9.94 9.80
N PHE A 174 -6.64 -9.20 8.75
CA PHE A 174 -5.29 -8.71 8.59
C PHE A 174 -5.17 -7.19 8.71
N ASN A 175 -4.59 -6.70 9.80
CA ASN A 175 -4.32 -5.27 10.02
C ASN A 175 -3.49 -4.63 8.89
N THR A 176 -2.62 -5.40 8.24
CA THR A 176 -1.81 -4.93 7.10
C THR A 176 -2.69 -4.57 5.91
N ILE A 177 -3.73 -5.39 5.62
CA ILE A 177 -4.70 -5.09 4.55
C ILE A 177 -5.48 -3.82 4.90
N GLN A 178 -5.91 -3.66 6.17
CA GLN A 178 -6.61 -2.45 6.63
C GLN A 178 -5.79 -1.17 6.41
N LYS A 179 -4.48 -1.24 6.63
CA LYS A 179 -3.56 -0.11 6.48
C LYS A 179 -3.21 0.19 5.01
N LEU A 180 -2.97 -0.84 4.21
CA LEU A 180 -2.50 -0.69 2.82
C LEU A 180 -3.63 -0.51 1.81
N THR A 181 -4.80 -1.09 2.07
CA THR A 181 -5.95 -1.07 1.15
C THR A 181 -7.26 -0.76 1.89
N PRO A 182 -7.41 0.42 2.51
CA PRO A 182 -8.62 0.77 3.28
C PRO A 182 -9.90 0.71 2.45
N ALA A 183 -9.81 0.87 1.12
CA ALA A 183 -10.95 0.73 0.22
C ALA A 183 -11.56 -0.69 0.21
N ALA A 184 -10.79 -1.72 0.60
CA ALA A 184 -11.29 -3.09 0.68
C ALA A 184 -12.37 -3.27 1.77
N LYS A 185 -12.50 -2.34 2.73
CA LYS A 185 -13.54 -2.36 3.76
C LYS A 185 -14.95 -2.46 3.18
N GLY A 186 -15.20 -1.71 2.11
CA GLY A 186 -16.51 -1.64 1.46
C GLY A 186 -16.67 -2.63 0.30
N VAL A 187 -15.89 -3.71 0.26
CA VAL A 187 -15.90 -4.67 -0.85
C VAL A 187 -16.25 -6.06 -0.34
N ASP A 188 -17.26 -6.68 -0.97
CA ASP A 188 -17.61 -8.09 -0.77
C ASP A 188 -17.34 -8.89 -2.04
N GLY A 189 -16.99 -10.16 -1.87
CA GLY A 189 -16.65 -11.08 -2.95
C GLY A 189 -15.35 -11.85 -2.68
N LYS A 190 -15.07 -12.83 -3.55
CA LYS A 190 -13.85 -13.65 -3.46
C LYS A 190 -12.87 -13.27 -4.54
N VAL A 191 -11.59 -13.25 -4.19
CA VAL A 191 -10.51 -12.89 -5.12
C VAL A 191 -9.47 -14.00 -5.24
N ASN A 192 -8.91 -14.09 -6.44
CA ASN A 192 -7.70 -14.83 -6.75
C ASN A 192 -6.61 -13.81 -7.09
N ILE A 193 -5.46 -13.91 -6.42
CA ILE A 193 -4.34 -12.97 -6.62
C ILE A 193 -3.06 -13.77 -6.85
N LYS A 194 -2.31 -13.42 -7.90
CA LYS A 194 -0.93 -13.85 -8.07
C LYS A 194 -0.07 -12.60 -8.19
N MET A 195 0.91 -12.45 -7.32
CA MET A 195 1.76 -11.28 -7.32
C MET A 195 3.18 -11.58 -6.86
N SER A 196 4.13 -10.88 -7.45
CA SER A 196 5.51 -10.79 -6.98
C SER A 196 5.74 -9.42 -6.35
N TYR A 197 6.54 -9.40 -5.31
CA TYR A 197 6.81 -8.22 -4.53
C TYR A 197 8.26 -8.21 -4.06
N GLN A 198 8.90 -7.04 -4.06
CA GLN A 198 10.16 -6.83 -3.37
C GLN A 198 10.23 -5.43 -2.75
N SER A 199 10.92 -5.32 -1.63
CA SER A 199 11.23 -4.03 -0.99
C SER A 199 12.43 -4.14 -0.06
N LEU A 200 13.08 -3.04 0.22
CA LEU A 200 13.93 -2.92 1.40
C LEU A 200 13.06 -2.85 2.65
N LEU A 201 13.60 -3.35 3.77
CA LEU A 201 12.96 -3.25 5.07
C LEU A 201 13.64 -2.17 5.92
N GLY A 202 12.84 -1.43 6.67
CA GLY A 202 13.31 -0.51 7.70
C GLY A 202 13.73 -1.26 8.97
N SER A 203 14.30 -0.52 9.92
CA SER A 203 14.73 -1.04 11.23
C SER A 203 13.59 -1.69 12.05
N ASN A 204 12.35 -1.38 11.73
CA ASN A 204 11.13 -1.93 12.33
C ASN A 204 10.52 -3.09 11.52
N MET A 205 11.27 -3.69 10.59
CA MET A 205 10.82 -4.74 9.68
C MET A 205 9.68 -4.33 8.73
N MET A 206 9.31 -3.05 8.69
CA MET A 206 8.29 -2.55 7.76
C MET A 206 8.90 -2.26 6.38
N PRO A 207 8.17 -2.53 5.30
CA PRO A 207 8.61 -2.18 3.97
C PRO A 207 8.87 -0.67 3.81
N VAL A 208 10.00 -0.30 3.21
CA VAL A 208 10.29 1.08 2.84
C VAL A 208 9.50 1.39 1.56
N ILE A 209 8.43 2.17 1.68
CA ILE A 209 7.41 2.39 0.63
C ILE A 209 8.04 2.79 -0.72
N SER A 210 9.02 3.70 -0.71
CA SER A 210 9.70 4.17 -1.94
C SER A 210 10.51 3.09 -2.67
N THR A 211 10.78 1.95 -2.02
CA THR A 211 11.54 0.83 -2.60
C THR A 211 10.63 -0.31 -3.06
N ILE A 212 9.32 -0.23 -2.78
CA ILE A 212 8.39 -1.28 -3.15
C ILE A 212 8.27 -1.34 -4.67
N THR A 213 8.57 -2.51 -5.21
CA THR A 213 8.35 -2.86 -6.61
C THR A 213 7.72 -4.25 -6.72
N GLY A 214 7.02 -4.48 -7.82
CA GLY A 214 6.36 -5.74 -8.04
C GLY A 214 5.28 -5.67 -9.11
N GLY A 215 4.40 -6.64 -9.08
CA GLY A 215 3.25 -6.67 -9.98
C GLY A 215 2.47 -7.96 -9.85
N GLY A 216 1.32 -8.02 -10.49
CA GLY A 216 0.50 -9.20 -10.39
C GLY A 216 -0.78 -9.13 -11.19
N LYS A 217 -1.61 -10.13 -10.92
CA LYS A 217 -2.97 -10.24 -11.47
C LYS A 217 -3.94 -10.47 -10.35
N LEU A 218 -5.10 -9.84 -10.46
CA LEU A 218 -6.25 -10.07 -9.60
C LEU A 218 -7.44 -10.51 -10.47
N GLN A 219 -8.11 -11.56 -10.05
CA GLN A 219 -9.30 -12.10 -10.69
C GLN A 219 -10.39 -12.31 -9.67
N SER A 220 -11.64 -12.07 -10.09
CA SER A 220 -12.83 -12.39 -9.30
C SER A 220 -13.99 -12.64 -10.25
N ASP A 221 -14.81 -13.63 -9.94
CA ASP A 221 -16.03 -13.89 -10.70
C ASP A 221 -17.08 -12.80 -10.41
N GLU A 222 -17.11 -12.33 -9.14
CA GLU A 222 -18.04 -11.30 -8.73
C GLU A 222 -17.48 -10.49 -7.54
N ILE A 223 -17.58 -9.16 -7.63
CA ILE A 223 -17.25 -8.20 -6.56
C ILE A 223 -18.43 -7.23 -6.40
N THR A 224 -18.91 -7.08 -5.18
CA THR A 224 -19.94 -6.11 -4.82
C THR A 224 -19.35 -4.97 -3.99
N LEU A 225 -19.57 -3.73 -4.40
CA LEU A 225 -19.19 -2.55 -3.63
C LEU A 225 -20.30 -2.21 -2.64
N LEU A 226 -20.12 -2.53 -1.37
CA LEU A 226 -21.10 -2.26 -0.31
C LEU A 226 -21.06 -0.78 0.12
N GLU A 227 -19.86 -0.21 0.19
CA GLU A 227 -19.61 1.18 0.56
C GLU A 227 -18.52 1.76 -0.34
N SER A 228 -18.87 2.61 -1.27
CA SER A 228 -17.90 3.26 -2.16
C SER A 228 -18.31 4.67 -2.56
N ALA A 229 -17.75 5.67 -1.86
CA ALA A 229 -17.98 7.07 -2.19
C ALA A 229 -17.62 7.42 -3.65
N ALA A 230 -16.66 6.74 -4.25
CA ALA A 230 -16.31 6.92 -5.65
C ALA A 230 -17.40 6.39 -6.58
N TYR A 231 -17.94 5.20 -6.28
CA TYR A 231 -19.01 4.60 -7.04
C TYR A 231 -20.32 5.42 -6.93
N ASP A 232 -20.67 5.86 -5.73
CA ASP A 232 -21.87 6.67 -5.48
C ASP A 232 -21.81 7.99 -6.25
N LYS A 233 -20.67 8.69 -6.21
CA LYS A 233 -20.46 9.92 -6.99
C LYS A 233 -20.49 9.67 -8.50
N MET A 234 -19.96 8.55 -8.95
CA MET A 234 -20.02 8.16 -10.36
C MET A 234 -21.46 7.89 -10.79
N LYS A 235 -22.23 7.16 -9.99
CA LYS A 235 -23.67 6.90 -10.21
C LYS A 235 -24.46 8.21 -10.31
N GLU A 236 -24.22 9.13 -9.40
CA GLU A 236 -24.83 10.46 -9.40
C GLU A 236 -24.44 11.27 -10.65
N LEU A 237 -23.15 11.29 -10.99
CA LEU A 237 -22.63 12.00 -12.16
C LEU A 237 -23.24 11.50 -13.48
N LEU A 238 -23.33 10.18 -13.63
CA LEU A 238 -23.84 9.51 -14.82
C LEU A 238 -25.37 9.47 -14.86
N LYS A 239 -26.05 9.92 -13.76
CA LYS A 239 -27.51 9.90 -13.62
C LYS A 239 -28.10 8.50 -13.89
N LEU A 240 -27.45 7.46 -13.35
CA LEU A 240 -27.91 6.10 -13.45
C LEU A 240 -29.19 5.89 -12.65
N GLY A 241 -30.03 4.94 -13.07
CA GLY A 241 -31.28 4.64 -12.38
C GLY A 241 -31.08 4.17 -10.92
N GLU A 242 -32.11 4.33 -10.07
CA GLU A 242 -32.01 4.01 -8.63
C GLU A 242 -31.66 2.55 -8.36
N ASN A 243 -32.15 1.63 -9.20
CA ASN A 243 -31.93 0.18 -9.09
C ASN A 243 -30.64 -0.31 -9.77
N TYR A 244 -29.71 0.61 -10.05
CA TYR A 244 -28.48 0.21 -10.73
C TYR A 244 -27.57 -0.62 -9.81
N THR A 245 -27.09 -1.76 -10.32
CA THR A 245 -26.27 -2.70 -9.55
C THR A 245 -24.89 -2.11 -9.20
N ASN A 246 -24.42 -2.44 -7.99
CA ASN A 246 -23.06 -2.16 -7.51
C ASN A 246 -22.13 -3.41 -7.62
N THR A 247 -22.54 -4.39 -8.42
CA THR A 247 -21.85 -5.66 -8.59
C THR A 247 -21.12 -5.71 -9.93
N PHE A 248 -19.83 -6.01 -9.85
CA PHE A 248 -18.90 -6.15 -10.97
C PHE A 248 -18.63 -7.63 -11.20
N LYS A 249 -18.78 -8.10 -12.44
CA LYS A 249 -18.57 -9.50 -12.81
C LYS A 249 -17.34 -9.66 -13.69
N ASP A 250 -16.77 -10.86 -13.65
CA ASP A 250 -15.65 -11.29 -14.50
C ASP A 250 -14.44 -10.34 -14.40
N LEU A 251 -14.13 -9.91 -13.18
CA LEU A 251 -13.00 -9.01 -12.94
C LEU A 251 -11.68 -9.71 -13.22
N ASN A 252 -10.90 -9.17 -14.14
CA ASN A 252 -9.56 -9.66 -14.47
C ASN A 252 -8.65 -8.47 -14.78
N LEU A 253 -7.82 -8.12 -13.81
CA LEU A 253 -6.91 -6.98 -13.94
C LEU A 253 -5.46 -7.38 -13.67
N SER A 254 -4.56 -6.67 -14.34
CA SER A 254 -3.11 -6.74 -14.09
C SER A 254 -2.63 -5.42 -13.54
N PHE A 255 -1.64 -5.49 -12.66
CA PHE A 255 -1.06 -4.30 -12.06
C PHE A 255 0.45 -4.42 -11.90
N ASN A 256 1.12 -3.27 -11.86
CA ASN A 256 2.53 -3.14 -11.52
C ASN A 256 2.68 -2.19 -10.34
N ILE A 257 3.66 -2.47 -9.48
CA ILE A 257 4.00 -1.61 -8.34
C ILE A 257 5.37 -1.00 -8.61
N LYS A 258 5.47 0.32 -8.57
CA LYS A 258 6.72 1.05 -8.69
C LYS A 258 6.78 2.14 -7.63
N THR A 259 7.84 2.17 -6.84
CA THR A 259 8.05 3.19 -5.79
C THR A 259 6.84 3.40 -4.87
N GLY A 260 6.19 2.28 -4.48
CA GLY A 260 5.00 2.32 -3.63
C GLY A 260 3.71 2.79 -4.30
N ARG A 261 3.68 2.90 -5.63
CA ARG A 261 2.48 3.25 -6.40
C ARG A 261 2.04 2.07 -7.26
N ILE A 262 0.76 1.76 -7.23
CA ILE A 262 0.13 0.65 -7.96
C ILE A 262 -0.44 1.20 -9.27
N TYR A 263 0.05 0.71 -10.40
CA TYR A 263 -0.42 1.04 -11.75
C TYR A 263 -1.27 -0.10 -12.27
N VAL A 264 -2.56 0.15 -12.45
CA VAL A 264 -3.53 -0.83 -12.96
C VAL A 264 -3.63 -0.67 -14.48
N SER A 265 -3.29 -1.74 -15.20
CA SER A 265 -3.44 -1.79 -16.65
C SER A 265 -4.92 -1.67 -17.02
N PRO A 266 -5.27 -0.99 -18.12
CA PRO A 266 -6.66 -0.91 -18.57
C PRO A 266 -7.29 -2.29 -18.72
N PHE A 267 -8.42 -2.52 -18.07
CA PHE A 267 -9.20 -3.76 -18.14
C PHE A 267 -10.68 -3.47 -18.37
N ASN A 268 -11.36 -4.43 -18.94
CA ASN A 268 -12.79 -4.33 -19.19
C ASN A 268 -13.57 -5.01 -18.08
N VAL A 269 -14.67 -4.40 -17.68
CA VAL A 269 -15.62 -4.94 -16.71
C VAL A 269 -17.04 -4.51 -17.06
N ASN A 270 -18.01 -5.35 -16.74
CA ASN A 270 -19.42 -5.05 -16.91
C ASN A 270 -20.06 -4.80 -15.54
N VAL A 271 -20.87 -3.76 -15.47
CA VAL A 271 -21.69 -3.43 -14.32
C VAL A 271 -23.13 -3.32 -14.80
N GLY A 272 -23.92 -4.37 -14.57
CA GLY A 272 -25.19 -4.54 -15.28
C GLY A 272 -24.99 -4.55 -16.79
N ASN A 273 -25.71 -3.69 -17.50
CA ASN A 273 -25.62 -3.54 -18.95
C ASN A 273 -24.57 -2.49 -19.39
N ILE A 274 -23.88 -1.84 -18.45
CA ILE A 274 -22.85 -0.84 -18.74
C ILE A 274 -21.50 -1.53 -18.90
N LYS A 275 -20.85 -1.28 -20.04
CA LYS A 275 -19.46 -1.69 -20.27
C LYS A 275 -18.52 -0.60 -19.80
N MET A 276 -17.51 -0.98 -19.01
CA MET A 276 -16.49 -0.08 -18.50
C MET A 276 -15.11 -0.58 -18.88
N ASN A 277 -14.22 0.35 -19.27
CA ASN A 277 -12.79 0.10 -19.36
C ASN A 277 -12.11 0.99 -18.32
N ILE A 278 -11.47 0.39 -17.32
CA ILE A 278 -10.91 1.06 -16.16
C ILE A 278 -9.40 0.89 -16.16
N GLY A 279 -8.65 1.98 -16.04
CA GLY A 279 -7.20 1.96 -15.90
C GLY A 279 -6.71 3.20 -15.17
N GLY A 280 -5.53 3.10 -14.58
CA GLY A 280 -4.98 4.22 -13.81
C GLY A 280 -3.99 3.80 -12.75
N ASP A 281 -3.86 4.61 -11.72
CA ASP A 281 -2.90 4.35 -10.67
C ASP A 281 -3.39 4.84 -9.30
N GLN A 282 -2.85 4.21 -8.24
CA GLN A 282 -3.11 4.60 -6.86
C GLN A 282 -1.86 4.47 -6.01
N GLY A 283 -1.67 5.39 -5.08
CA GLY A 283 -0.60 5.35 -4.09
C GLY A 283 -1.00 4.60 -2.82
N ILE A 284 -0.01 4.08 -2.10
CA ILE A 284 -0.20 3.58 -0.71
C ILE A 284 -0.65 4.74 0.20
N ASP A 285 -0.35 6.00 -0.16
CA ASP A 285 -0.86 7.22 0.47
C ASP A 285 -2.35 7.49 0.20
N GLN A 286 -3.05 6.53 -0.41
CA GLN A 286 -4.47 6.57 -0.78
C GLN A 286 -4.82 7.55 -1.91
N THR A 287 -3.86 8.24 -2.51
CA THR A 287 -4.12 9.04 -3.71
C THR A 287 -4.49 8.15 -4.88
N MET A 288 -5.38 8.62 -5.74
CA MET A 288 -5.82 7.87 -6.92
C MET A 288 -5.91 8.74 -8.16
N ASN A 289 -5.71 8.13 -9.32
CA ASN A 289 -5.87 8.75 -10.63
C ASN A 289 -6.29 7.69 -11.64
N TYR A 290 -7.60 7.52 -11.81
CA TYR A 290 -8.18 6.54 -12.72
C TYR A 290 -8.93 7.21 -13.87
N LEU A 291 -8.85 6.62 -15.03
CA LEU A 291 -9.72 6.92 -16.17
C LEU A 291 -10.67 5.73 -16.38
N ILE A 292 -11.95 6.01 -16.32
CA ILE A 292 -13.03 5.06 -16.53
C ILE A 292 -13.74 5.46 -17.82
N LYS A 293 -13.62 4.65 -18.86
CA LYS A 293 -14.37 4.81 -20.11
C LYS A 293 -15.63 3.98 -20.02
N THR A 294 -16.80 4.58 -20.21
CA THR A 294 -18.08 3.88 -20.09
C THR A 294 -18.84 3.88 -21.38
N GLU A 295 -19.52 2.76 -21.65
CA GLU A 295 -20.54 2.64 -22.69
C GLU A 295 -21.87 2.34 -22.01
N ILE A 296 -22.75 3.34 -21.96
CA ILE A 296 -24.00 3.32 -21.19
C ILE A 296 -25.17 3.18 -22.16
N PRO A 297 -25.93 2.07 -22.14
CA PRO A 297 -27.18 1.98 -22.90
C PRO A 297 -28.15 3.08 -22.46
N ARG A 298 -28.91 3.65 -23.37
CA ARG A 298 -29.91 4.69 -23.05
C ARG A 298 -30.97 4.22 -22.06
N SER A 299 -31.27 2.93 -22.05
CA SER A 299 -32.19 2.30 -21.06
C SER A 299 -31.71 2.43 -19.63
N GLU A 300 -30.40 2.58 -19.40
CA GLU A 300 -29.80 2.71 -18.07
C GLU A 300 -29.73 4.18 -17.58
N LEU A 301 -30.02 5.14 -18.46
CA LEU A 301 -30.04 6.56 -18.14
C LEU A 301 -31.42 6.97 -17.58
N GLY A 302 -31.42 7.87 -16.61
CA GLY A 302 -32.65 8.43 -16.06
C GLY A 302 -33.50 9.14 -17.11
N SER A 303 -34.82 9.16 -16.90
CA SER A 303 -35.77 9.77 -17.84
C SER A 303 -35.48 11.24 -18.17
N SER A 304 -34.98 12.02 -17.22
CA SER A 304 -34.60 13.44 -17.42
C SER A 304 -33.44 13.62 -18.39
N VAL A 305 -32.50 12.68 -18.44
CA VAL A 305 -31.37 12.71 -19.40
C VAL A 305 -31.85 12.31 -20.78
N ASN A 306 -32.68 11.27 -20.88
CA ASN A 306 -33.26 10.83 -22.15
C ASN A 306 -34.13 11.92 -22.79
N SER A 307 -35.03 12.55 -21.99
CA SER A 307 -35.86 13.66 -22.48
C SER A 307 -35.04 14.88 -22.95
N PHE A 308 -33.93 15.18 -22.29
CA PHE A 308 -33.03 16.23 -22.70
C PHE A 308 -32.33 15.91 -24.06
N ILE A 309 -31.87 14.68 -24.23
CA ILE A 309 -31.25 14.21 -25.50
C ILE A 309 -32.26 14.27 -26.63
N ASP A 310 -33.49 13.80 -26.38
CA ASP A 310 -34.56 13.81 -27.38
C ASP A 310 -34.99 15.24 -27.76
N GLY A 311 -35.04 16.15 -26.75
CA GLY A 311 -35.32 17.57 -26.96
C GLY A 311 -34.27 18.27 -27.83
N LEU A 312 -32.98 17.98 -27.60
CA LEU A 312 -31.89 18.51 -28.44
C LEU A 312 -31.97 17.99 -29.87
N SER A 313 -32.30 16.71 -30.05
CA SER A 313 -32.49 16.12 -31.38
C SER A 313 -33.64 16.79 -32.14
N ALA A 314 -34.77 17.02 -31.45
CA ALA A 314 -35.92 17.71 -32.01
C ALA A 314 -35.61 19.18 -32.39
N GLN A 315 -34.90 19.92 -31.55
CA GLN A 315 -34.47 21.30 -31.82
C GLN A 315 -33.51 21.37 -33.02
N ALA A 316 -32.55 20.47 -33.11
CA ALA A 316 -31.61 20.41 -34.21
C ALA A 316 -32.35 20.11 -35.54
N SER A 317 -33.32 19.18 -35.53
CA SER A 317 -34.16 18.84 -36.69
C SER A 317 -35.03 20.01 -37.11
N ALA A 318 -35.59 20.78 -36.18
CA ALA A 318 -36.37 21.98 -36.46
C ALA A 318 -35.55 23.12 -37.12
N LEU A 319 -34.22 23.11 -36.89
CA LEU A 319 -33.26 24.04 -37.49
C LEU A 319 -32.69 23.53 -38.81
N GLY A 320 -33.17 22.38 -39.33
CA GLY A 320 -32.71 21.78 -40.56
C GLY A 320 -31.38 21.00 -40.47
N PHE A 321 -30.91 20.72 -39.25
CA PHE A 321 -29.68 19.98 -39.03
C PHE A 321 -29.99 18.49 -38.75
N SER A 322 -29.44 17.58 -39.57
CA SER A 322 -29.45 16.14 -39.27
C SER A 322 -28.37 15.79 -38.27
N VAL A 323 -28.64 15.96 -36.97
CA VAL A 323 -27.72 15.53 -35.91
C VAL A 323 -27.94 14.04 -35.66
N LYS A 324 -26.98 13.20 -36.08
CA LYS A 324 -26.94 11.80 -35.68
C LYS A 324 -26.58 11.72 -34.17
N MET A 325 -27.59 11.80 -33.32
CA MET A 325 -27.39 11.44 -31.91
C MET A 325 -27.14 9.95 -31.75
N PRO A 326 -26.28 9.51 -30.80
CA PRO A 326 -26.13 8.09 -30.49
C PRO A 326 -27.49 7.54 -30.07
N SER A 327 -28.07 6.65 -30.94
CA SER A 327 -29.43 6.16 -30.71
C SER A 327 -29.55 5.25 -29.50
N ASP A 328 -28.53 4.44 -29.22
CA ASP A 328 -28.66 3.32 -28.30
C ASP A 328 -27.63 3.29 -27.16
N VAL A 329 -26.43 3.86 -27.34
CA VAL A 329 -25.32 3.82 -26.37
C VAL A 329 -24.63 5.18 -26.26
N MET A 330 -24.50 5.68 -25.02
CA MET A 330 -23.71 6.86 -24.73
C MET A 330 -22.31 6.49 -24.23
N LYS A 331 -21.28 7.14 -24.79
CA LYS A 331 -19.89 7.03 -24.35
C LYS A 331 -19.54 8.21 -23.46
N VAL A 332 -19.25 7.93 -22.20
CA VAL A 332 -18.82 8.93 -21.23
C VAL A 332 -17.55 8.46 -20.57
N ASN A 333 -16.53 9.30 -20.58
CA ASN A 333 -15.31 9.03 -19.83
C ASN A 333 -15.38 9.75 -18.48
N VAL A 334 -14.93 9.09 -17.43
CA VAL A 334 -14.92 9.63 -16.08
C VAL A 334 -13.50 9.58 -15.54
N LYS A 335 -13.00 10.71 -15.07
CA LYS A 335 -11.74 10.78 -14.35
C LYS A 335 -12.02 10.73 -12.85
N LEU A 336 -11.38 9.80 -12.16
CA LEU A 336 -11.48 9.62 -10.72
C LEU A 336 -10.13 9.98 -10.10
N THR A 337 -10.11 11.01 -9.26
CA THR A 337 -8.90 11.54 -8.60
C THR A 337 -9.15 11.79 -7.11
N GLY A 338 -8.18 12.35 -6.41
CA GLY A 338 -8.26 12.63 -4.98
C GLY A 338 -7.76 11.47 -4.13
N VAL A 339 -8.36 11.28 -2.97
CA VAL A 339 -8.04 10.17 -2.05
C VAL A 339 -9.29 9.31 -1.81
N PHE A 340 -9.11 8.04 -1.42
CA PHE A 340 -10.23 7.09 -1.24
C PHE A 340 -11.37 7.64 -0.37
N GLY A 341 -11.05 8.34 0.73
CA GLY A 341 -12.06 8.92 1.61
C GLY A 341 -12.74 10.19 1.06
N LYS A 342 -12.14 10.85 0.05
CA LYS A 342 -12.66 12.08 -0.59
C LYS A 342 -12.39 12.03 -2.09
N PRO A 343 -13.06 11.15 -2.84
CA PRO A 343 -12.88 11.03 -4.28
C PRO A 343 -13.43 12.26 -5.01
N VAL A 344 -12.74 12.63 -6.09
CA VAL A 344 -13.19 13.66 -7.04
C VAL A 344 -13.49 12.94 -8.34
N VAL A 345 -14.74 13.00 -8.77
CA VAL A 345 -15.25 12.38 -9.99
C VAL A 345 -15.56 13.49 -11.00
N THR A 346 -14.88 13.45 -12.15
CA THR A 346 -15.03 14.50 -13.19
C THR A 346 -15.32 13.84 -14.52
N PRO A 347 -16.39 14.25 -15.23
CA PRO A 347 -16.64 13.74 -16.59
C PRO A 347 -15.58 14.28 -17.56
N VAL A 348 -15.17 13.43 -18.50
CA VAL A 348 -14.24 13.78 -19.57
C VAL A 348 -14.95 13.52 -20.91
N PHE A 349 -15.14 14.54 -21.70
CA PHE A 349 -15.83 14.45 -22.98
C PHE A 349 -14.83 14.63 -24.13
N GLY A 350 -14.91 13.76 -25.16
CA GLY A 350 -14.09 13.86 -26.37
C GLY A 350 -12.92 12.88 -26.41
N THR A 351 -12.39 12.66 -27.62
CA THR A 351 -11.21 11.82 -27.91
C THR A 351 -9.87 12.53 -27.65
N GLY A 352 -9.91 13.78 -27.13
CA GLY A 352 -8.75 14.58 -26.74
C GLY A 352 -8.89 15.01 -25.27
N SER A 353 -7.79 15.10 -24.58
CA SER A 353 -7.71 15.60 -23.20
C SER A 353 -8.36 16.97 -23.11
N ASP A 354 -9.19 17.16 -22.11
CA ASP A 354 -9.81 18.40 -21.62
C ASP A 354 -11.25 18.63 -22.06
N SER A 355 -12.16 18.38 -21.12
CA SER A 355 -13.33 19.24 -20.97
C SER A 355 -14.08 19.00 -19.67
N THR A 356 -14.27 20.06 -18.95
CA THR A 356 -15.20 20.22 -17.83
C THR A 356 -16.59 20.51 -18.38
N GLY A 357 -17.46 19.51 -18.43
CA GLY A 357 -18.85 19.71 -18.83
C GLY A 357 -19.71 18.46 -18.65
N GLY A 358 -20.85 18.57 -17.99
CA GLY A 358 -21.79 17.46 -17.79
C GLY A 358 -22.42 16.94 -19.11
N ILE A 359 -23.14 15.82 -19.06
CA ILE A 359 -23.85 15.20 -20.20
C ILE A 359 -24.61 16.22 -21.06
N LYS A 360 -25.18 17.26 -20.42
CA LYS A 360 -25.85 18.39 -21.09
C LYS A 360 -24.91 19.20 -21.99
N ALA A 361 -23.64 19.37 -21.61
CA ALA A 361 -22.66 20.12 -22.40
C ALA A 361 -22.16 19.34 -23.63
N SER A 362 -22.00 18.01 -23.54
CA SER A 362 -21.62 17.16 -24.68
C SER A 362 -22.65 17.18 -25.82
N ALA A 363 -23.93 17.08 -25.47
CA ALA A 363 -25.00 17.15 -26.47
C ALA A 363 -25.10 18.53 -27.15
N ALA A 364 -24.86 19.61 -26.36
CA ALA A 364 -24.83 20.98 -26.90
C ALA A 364 -23.61 21.24 -27.80
N GLN A 365 -22.48 20.58 -27.54
CA GLN A 365 -21.23 20.74 -28.30
C GLN A 365 -21.35 20.11 -29.68
N THR A 366 -22.00 18.94 -29.82
CA THR A 366 -22.26 18.28 -31.12
C THR A 366 -23.13 19.16 -32.03
N VAL A 367 -24.05 19.95 -31.43
CA VAL A 367 -24.87 20.91 -32.17
C VAL A 367 -24.07 22.16 -32.60
N ARG A 368 -23.08 22.57 -31.76
CA ARG A 368 -22.23 23.74 -32.04
C ARG A 368 -21.15 23.50 -33.09
N GLU A 369 -20.61 22.29 -33.20
CA GLU A 369 -19.61 21.93 -34.22
C GLU A 369 -20.19 21.97 -35.66
N THR A 370 -21.51 21.91 -35.78
CA THR A 370 -22.18 22.05 -37.07
C THR A 370 -22.46 23.53 -37.45
N ALA A 371 -22.28 24.45 -36.51
CA ALA A 371 -22.51 25.89 -36.70
C ALA A 371 -21.19 26.69 -36.61
N THR A 372 -20.33 26.55 -37.58
CA THR A 372 -19.06 27.28 -37.77
C THR A 372 -19.29 28.78 -38.00
N LYS A 373 -19.44 29.57 -36.90
CA LYS A 373 -19.17 31.03 -36.94
C LYS A 373 -18.98 31.72 -35.61
N THR A 374 -18.68 31.03 -34.50
CA THR A 374 -18.47 31.71 -33.19
C THR A 374 -17.17 31.22 -32.49
N VAL A 375 -16.14 30.89 -33.27
CA VAL A 375 -14.91 30.28 -32.74
C VAL A 375 -14.00 31.28 -32.01
N GLU A 376 -14.03 32.57 -32.33
CA GLU A 376 -13.11 33.58 -31.74
C GLU A 376 -13.53 34.03 -30.36
N ASP A 377 -14.82 34.27 -30.11
CA ASP A 377 -15.33 34.68 -28.77
C ASP A 377 -15.24 33.53 -27.73
N GLY A 378 -15.33 32.28 -28.18
CA GLY A 378 -15.18 31.09 -27.34
C GLY A 378 -13.75 30.84 -26.84
N LYS A 379 -12.76 31.10 -27.71
CA LYS A 379 -11.33 30.94 -27.35
C LYS A 379 -10.90 31.96 -26.30
N GLU A 380 -11.34 33.19 -26.38
CA GLU A 380 -10.98 34.23 -25.41
C GLU A 380 -11.61 33.97 -24.03
N LYS A 381 -12.84 33.44 -23.99
CA LYS A 381 -13.49 33.04 -22.74
C LYS A 381 -12.80 31.84 -22.08
N MET A 382 -12.44 30.82 -22.89
CA MET A 382 -11.69 29.64 -22.39
C MET A 382 -10.29 30.02 -21.90
N ARG A 383 -9.62 30.98 -22.54
CA ARG A 383 -8.34 31.50 -22.11
C ARG A 383 -8.43 32.20 -20.75
N LYS A 384 -9.44 33.07 -20.55
CA LYS A 384 -9.68 33.74 -19.25
C LYS A 384 -10.02 32.73 -18.15
N GLU A 385 -10.77 31.67 -18.45
CA GLU A 385 -11.08 30.61 -17.49
C GLU A 385 -9.83 29.77 -17.14
N ALA A 386 -8.97 29.47 -18.11
CA ALA A 386 -7.70 28.76 -17.90
C ALA A 386 -6.69 29.61 -17.11
N GLU A 387 -6.61 30.90 -17.38
CA GLU A 387 -5.81 31.86 -16.60
C GLU A 387 -6.28 31.92 -15.14
N ALA A 388 -7.60 32.04 -14.91
CA ALA A 388 -8.17 32.04 -13.56
C ALA A 388 -7.96 30.72 -12.80
N GLN A 389 -8.07 29.57 -13.48
CA GLN A 389 -7.75 28.27 -12.88
C GLN A 389 -6.25 28.12 -12.59
N GLY A 390 -5.39 28.58 -13.49
CA GLY A 390 -3.96 28.58 -13.30
C GLY A 390 -3.52 29.46 -12.12
N ASP A 391 -4.09 30.65 -12.00
CA ASP A 391 -3.80 31.58 -10.89
C ASP A 391 -4.27 31.00 -9.56
N LYS A 392 -5.40 30.29 -9.53
CA LYS A 392 -5.86 29.57 -8.35
C LYS A 392 -4.89 28.45 -7.94
N LEU A 393 -4.39 27.68 -8.91
CA LEU A 393 -3.37 26.64 -8.65
C LEU A 393 -2.09 27.22 -8.07
N ILE A 394 -1.64 28.36 -8.60
CA ILE A 394 -0.45 29.06 -8.07
C ILE A 394 -0.71 29.55 -6.65
N SER A 395 -1.85 30.18 -6.39
CA SER A 395 -2.22 30.67 -5.04
C SER A 395 -2.28 29.53 -4.02
N GLU A 396 -2.87 28.38 -4.38
CA GLU A 396 -2.90 27.18 -3.53
C GLU A 396 -1.50 26.61 -3.29
N ALA A 397 -0.64 26.61 -4.31
CA ALA A 397 0.73 26.15 -4.22
C ALA A 397 1.57 27.08 -3.33
N GLU A 398 1.41 28.39 -3.44
CA GLU A 398 2.06 29.39 -2.60
C GLU A 398 1.63 29.26 -1.12
N ALA A 399 0.34 29.05 -0.87
CA ALA A 399 -0.16 28.81 0.49
C ALA A 399 0.45 27.54 1.11
N ARG A 400 0.57 26.45 0.33
CA ARG A 400 1.23 25.21 0.77
C ARG A 400 2.72 25.42 1.00
N ALA A 401 3.39 26.10 0.09
CA ALA A 401 4.81 26.44 0.19
C ALA A 401 5.11 27.28 1.44
N LYS A 402 4.28 28.28 1.72
CA LYS A 402 4.36 29.09 2.94
C LYS A 402 4.21 28.25 4.20
N LYS A 403 3.19 27.41 4.25
CA LYS A 403 2.95 26.51 5.40
C LYS A 403 4.13 25.56 5.63
N LEU A 404 4.69 25.00 4.56
CA LEU A 404 5.85 24.12 4.65
C LEU A 404 7.08 24.80 5.25
N ARG A 405 7.34 26.07 4.85
CA ARG A 405 8.42 26.89 5.40
C ARG A 405 8.18 27.22 6.89
N GLU A 406 6.94 27.57 7.26
CA GLU A 406 6.57 27.87 8.63
C GLU A 406 6.71 26.65 9.56
N ASP A 407 6.25 25.48 9.11
CA ASP A 407 6.34 24.24 9.87
C ASP A 407 7.80 23.78 10.03
N ALA A 408 8.63 23.95 9.01
CA ALA A 408 10.05 23.67 9.08
C ALA A 408 10.77 24.64 10.02
N ALA A 409 10.46 25.92 9.98
CA ALA A 409 11.01 26.94 10.88
C ALA A 409 10.69 26.64 12.35
N LYS A 410 9.43 26.28 12.65
CA LYS A 410 9.00 25.88 14.01
C LYS A 410 9.74 24.61 14.47
N SER A 411 9.91 23.65 13.59
CA SER A 411 10.62 22.40 13.89
C SER A 411 12.11 22.66 14.12
N ALA A 412 12.73 23.53 13.34
CA ALA A 412 14.12 23.95 13.51
C ALA A 412 14.35 24.68 14.83
N GLU A 413 13.43 25.56 15.21
CA GLU A 413 13.45 26.25 16.52
C GLU A 413 13.34 25.26 17.68
N LYS A 414 12.44 24.25 17.56
CA LYS A 414 12.29 23.20 18.56
C LYS A 414 13.57 22.40 18.74
N ILE A 415 14.23 22.01 17.65
CA ILE A 415 15.51 21.28 17.67
C ILE A 415 16.60 22.12 18.40
N ARG A 416 16.70 23.42 18.13
CA ARG A 416 17.65 24.32 18.80
C ARG A 416 17.36 24.44 20.29
N LYS A 417 16.09 24.69 20.66
CA LYS A 417 15.69 24.81 22.08
C LYS A 417 15.95 23.53 22.87
N GLU A 418 15.68 22.38 22.28
CA GLU A 418 15.90 21.10 22.93
C GLU A 418 17.39 20.81 23.13
N ALA A 419 18.21 21.14 22.15
CA ALA A 419 19.67 21.05 22.27
C ALA A 419 20.24 22.01 23.31
N ASP A 420 19.71 23.22 23.41
CA ASP A 420 20.11 24.19 24.42
C ASP A 420 19.79 23.72 25.83
N LEU A 421 18.59 23.14 26.03
CA LEU A 421 18.20 22.57 27.31
C LEU A 421 19.09 21.38 27.71
N GLN A 422 19.39 20.49 26.77
CA GLN A 422 20.29 19.37 27.02
C GLN A 422 21.74 19.82 27.28
N ALA A 423 22.23 20.79 26.51
CA ALA A 423 23.54 21.39 26.68
C ALA A 423 23.68 22.05 28.05
N GLN A 424 22.66 22.76 28.53
CA GLN A 424 22.63 23.37 29.84
C GLN A 424 22.65 22.33 30.97
N LYS A 425 21.83 21.27 30.83
CA LYS A 425 21.85 20.15 31.81
C LYS A 425 23.22 19.52 31.95
N LEU A 426 23.92 19.27 30.83
CA LEU A 426 25.26 18.70 30.87
C LEU A 426 26.25 19.59 31.63
N ILE A 427 26.17 20.92 31.46
CA ILE A 427 27.03 21.88 32.15
C ILE A 427 26.69 21.91 33.64
N ASP A 428 25.41 21.92 33.99
CA ASP A 428 24.94 22.00 35.38
C ASP A 428 25.35 20.74 36.16
N GLU A 429 25.13 19.55 35.58
CA GLU A 429 25.54 18.26 36.17
C GLU A 429 27.06 18.14 36.35
N ALA A 430 27.84 18.67 35.44
CA ALA A 430 29.28 18.64 35.50
C ALA A 430 29.86 19.68 36.45
N SER A 431 29.13 20.77 36.75
CA SER A 431 29.55 21.84 37.62
C SER A 431 29.78 21.36 39.08
N SER A 432 29.07 20.32 39.54
CA SER A 432 29.26 19.70 40.84
C SER A 432 30.43 18.71 40.90
N LYS A 433 31.02 18.34 39.73
CA LYS A 433 32.08 17.31 39.60
C LYS A 433 33.49 17.86 39.42
N GLY A 434 33.66 19.18 39.48
CA GLY A 434 34.98 19.86 39.43
C GLY A 434 35.25 20.54 38.08
N SER A 435 36.32 21.35 38.04
CA SER A 435 36.63 22.25 36.94
C SER A 435 36.94 21.54 35.62
N VAL A 436 37.60 20.39 35.63
CA VAL A 436 37.93 19.59 34.45
C VAL A 436 36.64 18.96 33.85
N ALA A 437 35.76 18.47 34.68
CA ALA A 437 34.49 17.94 34.27
C ALA A 437 33.61 19.03 33.63
N LYS A 438 33.57 20.22 34.21
CA LYS A 438 32.87 21.38 33.69
C LYS A 438 33.40 21.80 32.30
N LEU A 439 34.69 21.83 32.08
CA LEU A 439 35.31 22.18 30.80
C LEU A 439 34.98 21.14 29.72
N ALA A 440 35.00 19.84 30.06
CA ALA A 440 34.63 18.78 29.14
C ALA A 440 33.14 18.86 28.77
N ALA A 441 32.27 19.14 29.72
CA ALA A 441 30.83 19.33 29.48
C ALA A 441 30.54 20.58 28.64
N GLN A 442 31.28 21.67 28.83
CA GLN A 442 31.16 22.87 27.98
C GLN A 442 31.50 22.56 26.51
N LYS A 443 32.59 21.82 26.24
CA LYS A 443 32.92 21.37 24.89
C LYS A 443 31.87 20.46 24.29
N ALA A 444 31.35 19.52 25.07
CA ALA A 444 30.27 18.62 24.59
C ALA A 444 28.99 19.40 24.31
N ALA A 445 28.62 20.36 25.19
CA ALA A 445 27.47 21.23 24.98
C ALA A 445 27.57 22.10 23.72
N GLU A 446 28.78 22.67 23.46
CA GLU A 446 29.03 23.44 22.24
C GLU A 446 28.91 22.56 20.98
N THR A 447 29.44 21.35 21.02
CA THR A 447 29.29 20.38 19.91
C THR A 447 27.83 20.03 19.66
N LEU A 448 27.06 19.76 20.72
CA LEU A 448 25.64 19.45 20.66
C LEU A 448 24.84 20.59 20.01
N ARG A 449 25.09 21.84 20.45
CA ARG A 449 24.45 23.04 19.86
C ARG A 449 24.76 23.18 18.38
N ARG A 450 26.04 23.02 18.00
CA ARG A 450 26.48 23.12 16.61
C ARG A 450 25.85 22.05 15.72
N GLU A 451 25.78 20.81 16.20
CA GLU A 451 25.13 19.71 15.47
C GLU A 451 23.62 19.95 15.31
N ALA A 452 22.95 20.43 16.36
CA ALA A 452 21.54 20.76 16.33
C ALA A 452 21.25 21.93 15.36
N ASP A 453 22.11 22.96 15.36
CA ASP A 453 21.99 24.10 14.43
C ASP A 453 22.19 23.66 12.98
N LYS A 454 23.15 22.79 12.72
CA LYS A 454 23.36 22.19 11.39
C LYS A 454 22.13 21.43 10.92
N LYS A 455 21.55 20.57 11.77
CA LYS A 455 20.32 19.83 11.45
C LYS A 455 19.12 20.76 11.21
N ALA A 456 18.95 21.76 12.07
CA ALA A 456 17.89 22.75 11.97
C ALA A 456 18.00 23.56 10.65
N THR A 457 19.20 23.96 10.28
CA THR A 457 19.49 24.68 9.03
C THR A 457 19.22 23.82 7.80
N GLN A 458 19.66 22.55 7.83
CA GLN A 458 19.38 21.59 6.74
C GLN A 458 17.88 21.38 6.54
N LEU A 459 17.11 21.25 7.63
CA LEU A 459 15.66 21.09 7.58
C LEU A 459 14.97 22.28 6.90
N VAL A 460 15.37 23.51 7.24
CA VAL A 460 14.81 24.73 6.63
C VAL A 460 15.19 24.81 5.16
N GLN A 461 16.45 24.52 4.81
CA GLN A 461 16.90 24.53 3.40
C GLN A 461 16.17 23.50 2.54
N GLU A 462 15.94 22.30 3.07
CA GLU A 462 15.20 21.26 2.36
C GLU A 462 13.73 21.64 2.17
N ALA A 463 13.11 22.21 3.20
CA ALA A 463 11.75 22.73 3.10
C ALA A 463 11.61 23.87 2.10
N ASP A 464 12.59 24.78 2.05
CA ASP A 464 12.60 25.88 1.08
C ASP A 464 12.78 25.38 -0.36
N LYS A 465 13.64 24.40 -0.58
CA LYS A 465 13.77 23.73 -1.88
C LYS A 465 12.46 23.11 -2.34
N ARG A 466 11.80 22.35 -1.46
CA ARG A 466 10.50 21.71 -1.76
C ARG A 466 9.40 22.74 -1.99
N ALA A 467 9.37 23.80 -1.17
CA ALA A 467 8.42 24.89 -1.32
C ALA A 467 8.55 25.60 -2.67
N THR A 468 9.78 25.87 -3.09
CA THR A 468 10.07 26.46 -4.40
C THR A 468 9.62 25.53 -5.53
N GLN A 469 9.93 24.24 -5.43
CA GLN A 469 9.53 23.26 -6.43
C GLN A 469 8.01 23.17 -6.60
N ILE A 470 7.24 23.18 -5.51
CA ILE A 470 5.77 23.16 -5.53
C ILE A 470 5.20 24.35 -6.31
N VAL A 471 5.77 25.55 -6.12
CA VAL A 471 5.33 26.77 -6.83
C VAL A 471 5.72 26.72 -8.32
N GLU A 472 6.92 26.27 -8.65
CA GLU A 472 7.36 26.13 -10.05
C GLU A 472 6.54 25.08 -10.82
N GLU A 473 6.21 23.96 -10.18
CA GLU A 473 5.31 22.96 -10.77
C GLU A 473 3.89 23.53 -11.04
N ALA A 474 3.40 24.37 -10.16
CA ALA A 474 2.10 25.04 -10.35
C ALA A 474 2.13 26.04 -11.50
N LYS A 475 3.22 26.82 -11.63
CA LYS A 475 3.45 27.74 -12.76
C LYS A 475 3.52 27.00 -14.09
N ALA A 476 4.31 25.89 -14.13
CA ALA A 476 4.41 25.06 -15.31
C ALA A 476 3.03 24.49 -15.74
N LYS A 477 2.21 24.06 -14.77
CA LYS A 477 0.84 23.61 -15.04
C LYS A 477 -0.07 24.72 -15.58
N ARG A 478 0.05 25.94 -15.04
CA ARG A 478 -0.67 27.10 -15.58
C ARG A 478 -0.31 27.34 -17.04
N ASP A 479 0.98 27.35 -17.33
CA ASP A 479 1.47 27.61 -18.70
C ASP A 479 1.02 26.48 -19.66
N GLU A 480 1.01 25.22 -19.18
CA GLU A 480 0.47 24.09 -19.93
C GLU A 480 -1.04 24.26 -20.21
N LEU A 481 -1.83 24.74 -19.25
CA LEU A 481 -3.26 25.01 -19.43
C LEU A 481 -3.51 26.10 -20.47
N ILE A 482 -2.71 27.17 -20.46
CA ILE A 482 -2.83 28.29 -21.40
C ILE A 482 -2.39 27.86 -22.80
N ASN A 483 -1.28 27.12 -22.94
CA ASN A 483 -0.75 26.68 -24.22
C ASN A 483 -1.64 25.64 -24.94
N LYS A 484 -2.48 24.92 -24.20
CA LYS A 484 -3.47 23.97 -24.80
C LYS A 484 -4.65 24.66 -25.46
N ILE A 485 -4.81 25.98 -25.34
CA ILE A 485 -5.91 26.78 -25.90
C ILE A 485 -5.47 27.50 -27.19
N GLN A 486 -4.18 27.52 -27.49
CA GLN A 486 -3.64 27.99 -28.76
C GLN A 486 -3.85 26.95 -29.87
#